data_196e6993eb776e0df29ced0bb7bf5d88
#
_entry.id   196e6993eb776e0df29ced0bb7bf5d88
#
_cell.length_a   1.000
_cell.length_b   1.000
_cell.length_c   1.000
_cell.angle_alpha   90.00
_cell.angle_beta   90.00
_cell.angle_gamma   90.00
#
_symmetry.space_group_name_H-M   'P 1'
#
loop_
_entity.id
_entity.type
_entity.pdbx_description
1 polymer ?
#
loop_
_entity_poly.entity_id
_entity_poly.type
_entity_poly.pdbx_seq_one_letter_code
_entity_poly.pdbx_strand_id
1 'polypeptide(L)'
;MKNKLIGIAKDTNLFLKKFIMKQKKTELISAMEYGLFPGGKKIRSKILLDIGSIFKIEYKTLIAIGSAVECIHAYSLIHDDLPCMDNDKLRRGKPSTHIKFGESTAVLAGNSLLTMAFEILTNSNLKVTTKIKVDLVKNLSETAGHLGIAGGQYLDLSFEKKIISKNKIIDMEIKKTGKLFSFCCAAPAIIKKKNNKDINFFNNIGANIGLLFQIADDLIDFKGSSKVAGKITGKDKKKGKATLISLLGYQNAIKYSDKIRFKIIKDLKKRKLNSNNLNETLEYILTRNK
;
A
#
# COMPACT_ATOMS: atom_id res chain seq x y z
N MET A 1 -15.40 12.43 1.99
CA MET A 1 -14.19 11.58 1.81
C MET A 1 -12.88 12.31 2.19
N LYS A 2 -12.54 13.47 1.57
CA LYS A 2 -11.25 14.18 1.85
C LYS A 2 -10.99 14.43 3.34
N ASN A 3 -11.95 14.94 4.10
CA ASN A 3 -11.79 15.21 5.54
C ASN A 3 -11.51 13.93 6.36
N LYS A 4 -12.16 12.80 6.03
CA LYS A 4 -11.89 11.51 6.67
C LYS A 4 -10.44 11.06 6.43
N LEU A 5 -9.92 11.22 5.19
CA LEU A 5 -8.53 10.90 4.86
C LEU A 5 -7.52 11.78 5.60
N ILE A 6 -7.80 13.09 5.69
CA ILE A 6 -6.94 14.05 6.43
C ILE A 6 -6.85 13.65 7.91
N GLY A 7 -7.98 13.31 8.55
CA GLY A 7 -8.00 12.85 9.93
C GLY A 7 -7.19 11.59 10.15
N ILE A 8 -7.40 10.56 9.32
CA ILE A 8 -6.65 9.30 9.40
C ILE A 8 -5.15 9.52 9.17
N ALA A 9 -4.78 10.33 8.19
CA ALA A 9 -3.39 10.65 7.92
C ALA A 9 -2.74 11.38 9.11
N LYS A 10 -3.46 12.33 9.73
CA LYS A 10 -3.01 13.04 10.95
C LYS A 10 -2.77 12.07 12.10
N ASP A 11 -3.73 11.19 12.40
CA ASP A 11 -3.66 10.27 13.54
C ASP A 11 -2.59 9.19 13.33
N THR A 12 -2.46 8.65 12.10
CA THR A 12 -1.40 7.72 11.72
C THR A 12 -0.01 8.38 11.87
N ASN A 13 0.14 9.60 11.36
CA ASN A 13 1.40 10.34 11.48
C ASN A 13 1.72 10.67 12.95
N LEU A 14 0.73 11.04 13.75
CA LEU A 14 0.92 11.29 15.19
C LEU A 14 1.38 10.04 15.93
N PHE A 15 0.77 8.89 15.65
CA PHE A 15 1.18 7.60 16.21
C PHE A 15 2.64 7.29 15.86
N LEU A 16 2.99 7.37 14.58
CA LEU A 16 4.35 7.07 14.09
C LEU A 16 5.39 8.04 14.65
N LYS A 17 5.10 9.34 14.71
CA LYS A 17 5.99 10.32 15.34
C LYS A 17 6.25 9.97 16.80
N LYS A 18 5.21 9.70 17.60
CA LYS A 18 5.37 9.29 18.99
C LYS A 18 6.18 7.99 19.15
N PHE A 19 6.09 7.09 18.17
CA PHE A 19 6.83 5.84 18.18
C PHE A 19 8.33 6.07 17.91
N ILE A 20 8.66 6.88 16.89
CA ILE A 20 10.04 7.22 16.51
C ILE A 20 10.71 8.14 17.55
N MET A 21 9.99 9.11 18.12
CA MET A 21 10.55 10.06 19.12
C MET A 21 11.07 9.41 20.41
N LYS A 22 10.79 8.13 20.65
CA LYS A 22 11.42 7.35 21.73
C LYS A 22 12.89 7.04 21.45
N GLN A 23 13.35 7.21 20.23
CA GLN A 23 14.70 6.96 19.79
C GLN A 23 15.56 8.24 19.87
N LYS A 24 16.86 8.09 20.18
CA LYS A 24 17.80 9.20 20.10
C LYS A 24 17.89 9.69 18.64
N LYS A 25 17.80 10.98 18.42
CA LYS A 25 17.86 11.57 17.08
C LYS A 25 19.24 11.31 16.44
N THR A 26 19.22 10.62 15.30
CA THR A 26 20.38 10.32 14.46
C THR A 26 20.06 10.70 13.02
N GLU A 27 21.04 10.68 12.13
CA GLU A 27 20.82 10.87 10.70
C GLU A 27 19.94 9.77 10.12
N LEU A 28 20.09 8.52 10.58
CA LEU A 28 19.24 7.40 10.22
C LEU A 28 17.76 7.67 10.56
N ILE A 29 17.48 8.15 11.78
CA ILE A 29 16.12 8.53 12.19
C ILE A 29 15.58 9.66 11.28
N SER A 30 16.42 10.65 10.94
CA SER A 30 16.02 11.74 10.04
C SER A 30 15.69 11.22 8.63
N ALA A 31 16.42 10.24 8.11
CA ALA A 31 16.15 9.59 6.82
C ALA A 31 14.86 8.74 6.86
N MET A 32 14.62 8.00 7.96
CA MET A 32 13.35 7.26 8.19
C MET A 32 12.15 8.22 8.20
N GLU A 33 12.24 9.32 8.97
CA GLU A 33 11.17 10.33 9.02
C GLU A 33 10.92 10.95 7.64
N TYR A 34 11.98 11.26 6.91
CA TYR A 34 11.90 11.84 5.58
C TYR A 34 11.16 10.93 4.59
N GLY A 35 11.43 9.63 4.60
CA GLY A 35 10.74 8.65 3.76
C GLY A 35 9.32 8.34 4.24
N LEU A 36 9.04 8.40 5.55
CA LEU A 36 7.76 8.05 6.14
C LEU A 36 6.72 9.19 6.09
N PHE A 37 7.19 10.46 6.20
CA PHE A 37 6.32 11.64 6.27
C PHE A 37 6.38 12.58 5.06
N PRO A 38 6.62 12.12 3.81
CA PRO A 38 6.65 13.02 2.65
C PRO A 38 5.25 13.53 2.25
N GLY A 39 4.24 13.31 3.09
CA GLY A 39 2.84 13.49 2.75
C GLY A 39 2.21 12.20 2.21
N GLY A 40 0.98 12.32 1.72
CA GLY A 40 0.23 11.19 1.16
C GLY A 40 -1.10 10.99 1.87
N LYS A 41 -2.02 10.32 1.16
CA LYS A 41 -3.43 10.21 1.57
C LYS A 41 -3.69 9.04 2.52
N LYS A 42 -2.67 8.23 2.82
CA LYS A 42 -2.77 7.03 3.70
C LYS A 42 -3.96 6.13 3.33
N ILE A 43 -4.13 5.85 2.04
CA ILE A 43 -5.26 5.07 1.49
C ILE A 43 -5.28 3.65 2.06
N ARG A 44 -4.11 3.03 2.28
CA ARG A 44 -4.00 1.68 2.85
C ARG A 44 -4.55 1.65 4.27
N SER A 45 -4.15 2.60 5.10
CA SER A 45 -4.71 2.79 6.45
C SER A 45 -6.21 3.05 6.39
N LYS A 46 -6.71 3.86 5.44
CA LYS A 46 -8.15 4.11 5.27
C LYS A 46 -8.92 2.83 4.98
N ILE A 47 -8.43 1.98 4.07
CA ILE A 47 -9.09 0.70 3.73
C ILE A 47 -9.09 -0.25 4.94
N LEU A 48 -7.99 -0.32 5.69
CA LEU A 48 -7.94 -1.06 6.96
C LEU A 48 -9.04 -0.58 7.93
N LEU A 49 -9.21 0.73 8.07
CA LEU A 49 -10.25 1.31 8.93
C LEU A 49 -11.65 1.03 8.40
N ASP A 50 -11.89 1.08 7.09
CA ASP A 50 -13.19 0.78 6.49
C ASP A 50 -13.62 -0.67 6.77
N ILE A 51 -12.71 -1.63 6.56
CA ILE A 51 -12.98 -3.03 6.88
C ILE A 51 -13.06 -3.24 8.39
N GLY A 52 -12.16 -2.60 9.16
CA GLY A 52 -12.16 -2.66 10.61
C GLY A 52 -13.46 -2.17 11.25
N SER A 53 -14.10 -1.16 10.65
CA SER A 53 -15.41 -0.65 11.09
C SER A 53 -16.53 -1.67 10.92
N ILE A 54 -16.48 -2.49 9.86
CA ILE A 54 -17.44 -3.61 9.66
C ILE A 54 -17.38 -4.59 10.85
N PHE A 55 -16.17 -4.81 11.35
CA PHE A 55 -15.91 -5.70 12.48
C PHE A 55 -15.99 -5.02 13.85
N LYS A 56 -16.35 -3.73 13.93
CA LYS A 56 -16.40 -2.95 15.17
C LYS A 56 -15.11 -3.05 15.98
N ILE A 57 -13.96 -2.90 15.31
CA ILE A 57 -12.65 -2.89 15.97
C ILE A 57 -12.34 -1.47 16.44
N GLU A 58 -11.72 -1.35 17.62
CA GLU A 58 -11.33 -0.07 18.21
C GLU A 58 -10.43 0.74 17.25
N TYR A 59 -10.75 2.01 17.08
CA TYR A 59 -10.04 2.92 16.16
C TYR A 59 -8.53 3.00 16.43
N LYS A 60 -8.13 3.08 17.73
CA LYS A 60 -6.71 3.14 18.12
C LYS A 60 -5.94 1.90 17.70
N THR A 61 -6.54 0.72 17.81
CA THR A 61 -5.98 -0.55 17.34
C THR A 61 -5.78 -0.53 15.84
N LEU A 62 -6.75 -0.04 15.07
CA LEU A 62 -6.65 0.08 13.62
C LEU A 62 -5.59 1.11 13.19
N ILE A 63 -5.46 2.24 13.89
CA ILE A 63 -4.40 3.23 13.63
C ILE A 63 -3.01 2.62 13.87
N ALA A 64 -2.81 1.84 14.93
CA ALA A 64 -1.53 1.19 15.18
C ALA A 64 -1.16 0.21 14.06
N ILE A 65 -2.09 -0.65 13.64
CA ILE A 65 -1.87 -1.60 12.54
C ILE A 65 -1.69 -0.86 11.20
N GLY A 66 -2.49 0.17 10.94
CA GLY A 66 -2.34 1.05 9.78
C GLY A 66 -0.97 1.73 9.75
N SER A 67 -0.42 2.09 10.91
CA SER A 67 0.93 2.65 11.02
C SER A 67 2.00 1.63 10.62
N ALA A 68 1.88 0.37 11.02
CA ALA A 68 2.77 -0.71 10.54
C ALA A 68 2.69 -0.88 9.01
N VAL A 69 1.47 -0.83 8.44
CA VAL A 69 1.27 -0.87 6.97
C VAL A 69 1.98 0.30 6.28
N GLU A 70 1.91 1.50 6.83
CA GLU A 70 2.57 2.67 6.24
C GLU A 70 4.10 2.61 6.36
N CYS A 71 4.65 1.94 7.39
CA CYS A 71 6.08 1.65 7.48
C CYS A 71 6.52 0.70 6.35
N ILE A 72 5.77 -0.39 6.11
CA ILE A 72 6.01 -1.30 4.99
C ILE A 72 5.94 -0.55 3.65
N HIS A 73 4.94 0.30 3.46
CA HIS A 73 4.82 1.09 2.25
C HIS A 73 5.96 2.10 2.08
N ALA A 74 6.42 2.74 3.17
CA ALA A 74 7.50 3.70 3.09
C ALA A 74 8.84 3.04 2.77
N TYR A 75 9.16 1.89 3.41
CA TYR A 75 10.37 1.16 3.08
C TYR A 75 10.41 0.76 1.60
N SER A 76 9.28 0.23 1.08
CA SER A 76 9.25 -0.19 -0.32
C SER A 76 9.52 0.98 -1.27
N LEU A 77 8.95 2.16 -1.01
CA LEU A 77 9.21 3.35 -1.82
C LEU A 77 10.66 3.84 -1.73
N ILE A 78 11.27 3.79 -0.53
CA ILE A 78 12.68 4.19 -0.36
C ILE A 78 13.59 3.27 -1.17
N HIS A 79 13.34 1.95 -1.13
CA HIS A 79 14.14 0.98 -1.85
C HIS A 79 13.86 1.00 -3.35
N ASP A 80 12.60 1.16 -3.77
CA ASP A 80 12.25 1.30 -5.19
C ASP A 80 12.97 2.49 -5.84
N ASP A 81 13.20 3.59 -5.11
CA ASP A 81 13.88 4.78 -5.63
C ASP A 81 15.40 4.63 -5.82
N LEU A 82 16.04 3.59 -5.24
CA LEU A 82 17.50 3.39 -5.30
C LEU A 82 18.01 3.27 -6.74
N PRO A 83 19.30 3.65 -7.01
CA PRO A 83 19.90 3.54 -8.34
C PRO A 83 19.88 2.12 -8.92
N CYS A 84 19.99 1.09 -8.09
CA CYS A 84 19.93 -0.33 -8.49
C CYS A 84 18.51 -0.84 -8.73
N MET A 85 17.48 0.00 -8.54
CA MET A 85 16.07 -0.28 -8.74
C MET A 85 15.49 0.66 -9.82
N ASP A 86 14.54 1.51 -9.46
CA ASP A 86 13.89 2.45 -10.39
C ASP A 86 14.76 3.68 -10.73
N ASN A 87 15.81 3.95 -9.95
CA ASN A 87 16.70 5.12 -10.08
C ASN A 87 15.92 6.44 -10.12
N ASP A 88 14.95 6.60 -9.21
CA ASP A 88 14.10 7.77 -9.18
C ASP A 88 14.70 8.87 -8.29
N LYS A 89 15.11 9.98 -8.91
CA LYS A 89 15.72 11.13 -8.21
C LYS A 89 14.72 11.95 -7.38
N LEU A 90 13.43 11.86 -7.71
CA LEU A 90 12.37 12.63 -7.07
C LEU A 90 11.21 11.73 -6.62
N ARG A 91 10.75 11.93 -5.38
CA ARG A 91 9.55 11.32 -4.82
C ARG A 91 8.60 12.41 -4.29
N ARG A 92 7.39 12.49 -4.86
CA ARG A 92 6.37 13.51 -4.49
C ARG A 92 6.90 14.95 -4.57
N GLY A 93 7.69 15.24 -5.60
CA GLY A 93 8.26 16.58 -5.85
C GLY A 93 9.45 16.96 -4.95
N LYS A 94 9.95 16.03 -4.12
CA LYS A 94 11.15 16.21 -3.29
C LYS A 94 12.24 15.23 -3.73
N PRO A 95 13.53 15.52 -3.49
CA PRO A 95 14.60 14.54 -3.68
C PRO A 95 14.26 13.21 -3.02
N SER A 96 14.53 12.08 -3.67
CA SER A 96 14.39 10.76 -3.04
C SER A 96 15.37 10.59 -1.88
N THR A 97 15.12 9.60 -1.01
CA THR A 97 15.90 9.46 0.23
C THR A 97 17.39 9.25 -0.06
N HIS A 98 17.75 8.47 -1.08
CA HIS A 98 19.14 8.23 -1.45
C HIS A 98 19.85 9.48 -2.01
N ILE A 99 19.13 10.37 -2.68
CA ILE A 99 19.69 11.65 -3.14
C ILE A 99 19.98 12.59 -1.97
N LYS A 100 19.15 12.55 -0.94
CA LYS A 100 19.27 13.48 0.20
C LYS A 100 20.24 13.00 1.28
N PHE A 101 20.32 11.69 1.54
CA PHE A 101 21.04 11.10 2.67
C PHE A 101 22.10 10.08 2.25
N GLY A 102 22.29 9.83 0.94
CA GLY A 102 23.15 8.79 0.42
C GLY A 102 22.48 7.42 0.35
N GLU A 103 23.05 6.53 -0.48
CA GLU A 103 22.46 5.21 -0.77
C GLU A 103 22.46 4.30 0.45
N SER A 104 23.59 4.21 1.17
CA SER A 104 23.70 3.36 2.36
C SER A 104 22.70 3.75 3.45
N THR A 105 22.55 5.06 3.71
CA THR A 105 21.56 5.57 4.67
C THR A 105 20.14 5.27 4.21
N ALA A 106 19.84 5.36 2.91
CA ALA A 106 18.53 5.03 2.37
C ALA A 106 18.21 3.53 2.52
N VAL A 107 19.17 2.64 2.24
CA VAL A 107 19.01 1.19 2.45
C VAL A 107 18.70 0.90 3.91
N LEU A 108 19.50 1.47 4.85
CA LEU A 108 19.33 1.26 6.28
C LEU A 108 17.99 1.87 6.79
N ALA A 109 17.58 3.02 6.27
CA ALA A 109 16.30 3.64 6.62
C ALA A 109 15.11 2.76 6.19
N GLY A 110 15.16 2.18 4.98
CA GLY A 110 14.16 1.24 4.51
C GLY A 110 14.10 -0.02 5.38
N ASN A 111 15.26 -0.65 5.68
CA ASN A 111 15.35 -1.80 6.56
C ASN A 111 14.80 -1.51 7.96
N SER A 112 15.11 -0.33 8.51
CA SER A 112 14.64 0.08 9.83
C SER A 112 13.12 0.29 9.85
N LEU A 113 12.54 0.83 8.79
CA LEU A 113 11.07 0.96 8.66
C LEU A 113 10.39 -0.39 8.51
N LEU A 114 10.98 -1.32 7.75
CA LEU A 114 10.49 -2.69 7.62
C LEU A 114 10.44 -3.39 8.99
N THR A 115 11.52 -3.34 9.76
CA THR A 115 11.57 -3.95 11.10
C THR A 115 10.67 -3.25 12.11
N MET A 116 10.55 -1.92 12.06
CA MET A 116 9.66 -1.13 12.89
C MET A 116 8.18 -1.51 12.68
N ALA A 117 7.79 -1.93 11.48
CA ALA A 117 6.43 -2.41 11.25
C ALA A 117 6.09 -3.63 12.12
N PHE A 118 7.02 -4.57 12.27
CA PHE A 118 6.85 -5.75 13.12
C PHE A 118 6.92 -5.40 14.60
N GLU A 119 7.79 -4.45 14.99
CA GLU A 119 7.84 -3.92 16.36
C GLU A 119 6.50 -3.31 16.77
N ILE A 120 5.84 -2.54 15.90
CA ILE A 120 4.51 -1.99 16.15
C ILE A 120 3.49 -3.10 16.38
N LEU A 121 3.48 -4.17 15.58
CA LEU A 121 2.52 -5.28 15.71
C LEU A 121 2.73 -6.13 16.96
N THR A 122 3.95 -6.19 17.49
CA THR A 122 4.29 -6.95 18.71
C THR A 122 4.22 -6.10 19.98
N ASN A 123 4.08 -4.77 19.85
CA ASN A 123 4.09 -3.84 20.97
C ASN A 123 3.04 -4.20 22.02
N SER A 124 3.40 -4.08 23.32
CA SER A 124 2.51 -4.38 24.45
C SER A 124 1.25 -3.50 24.48
N ASN A 125 1.35 -2.27 23.97
CA ASN A 125 0.22 -1.34 23.89
C ASN A 125 -0.80 -1.68 22.80
N LEU A 126 -0.48 -2.59 21.87
CA LEU A 126 -1.45 -3.13 20.92
C LEU A 126 -2.36 -4.13 21.65
N LYS A 127 -3.59 -3.69 21.96
CA LYS A 127 -4.56 -4.43 22.77
C LYS A 127 -5.23 -5.57 22.00
N VAL A 128 -4.43 -6.56 21.63
CA VAL A 128 -4.86 -7.85 21.09
C VAL A 128 -4.06 -8.97 21.74
N THR A 129 -4.56 -10.22 21.69
CA THR A 129 -3.85 -11.36 22.28
C THR A 129 -2.54 -11.67 21.56
N THR A 130 -1.59 -12.31 22.25
CA THR A 130 -0.30 -12.73 21.68
C THR A 130 -0.49 -13.55 20.41
N LYS A 131 -1.46 -14.50 20.41
CA LYS A 131 -1.77 -15.30 19.22
C LYS A 131 -2.15 -14.41 18.02
N ILE A 132 -2.99 -13.40 18.22
CA ILE A 132 -3.37 -12.45 17.15
C ILE A 132 -2.15 -11.66 16.68
N LYS A 133 -1.25 -11.22 17.57
CA LYS A 133 -0.01 -10.55 17.18
C LYS A 133 0.84 -11.43 16.29
N VAL A 134 1.02 -12.70 16.65
CA VAL A 134 1.76 -13.69 15.84
C VAL A 134 1.11 -13.87 14.46
N ASP A 135 -0.22 -14.01 14.41
CA ASP A 135 -0.95 -14.19 13.15
C ASP A 135 -0.85 -12.93 12.25
N LEU A 136 -0.88 -11.72 12.83
CA LEU A 136 -0.67 -10.45 12.11
C LEU A 136 0.76 -10.34 11.58
N VAL A 137 1.76 -10.65 12.41
CA VAL A 137 3.18 -10.64 12.01
C VAL A 137 3.42 -11.63 10.88
N LYS A 138 2.93 -12.87 10.98
CA LYS A 138 3.01 -13.88 9.93
C LYS A 138 2.42 -13.35 8.61
N ASN A 139 1.20 -12.83 8.64
CA ASN A 139 0.52 -12.34 7.45
C ASN A 139 1.22 -11.12 6.83
N LEU A 140 1.76 -10.20 7.66
CA LEU A 140 2.50 -9.04 7.18
C LEU A 140 3.87 -9.44 6.62
N SER A 141 4.57 -10.43 7.19
CA SER A 141 5.85 -10.92 6.67
C SER A 141 5.70 -11.59 5.30
N GLU A 142 4.67 -12.43 5.12
CA GLU A 142 4.33 -12.98 3.81
C GLU A 142 4.00 -11.88 2.79
N THR A 143 3.31 -10.82 3.24
CA THR A 143 2.96 -9.65 2.42
C THR A 143 4.18 -8.85 1.98
N ALA A 144 5.15 -8.62 2.87
CA ALA A 144 6.34 -7.82 2.58
C ALA A 144 7.42 -8.59 1.81
N GLY A 145 7.49 -9.91 2.00
CA GLY A 145 8.54 -10.80 1.50
C GLY A 145 8.39 -11.22 0.03
N HIS A 146 9.03 -12.36 -0.30
CA HIS A 146 9.09 -12.91 -1.66
C HIS A 146 7.73 -13.35 -2.22
N LEU A 147 6.76 -13.70 -1.37
CA LEU A 147 5.38 -14.00 -1.77
C LEU A 147 4.53 -12.75 -2.01
N GLY A 148 5.06 -11.58 -1.68
CA GLY A 148 4.38 -10.30 -1.78
C GLY A 148 5.22 -9.22 -2.44
N ILE A 149 5.42 -8.08 -1.74
CA ILE A 149 6.00 -6.85 -2.31
C ILE A 149 7.36 -7.08 -2.93
N ALA A 150 8.30 -7.72 -2.22
CA ALA A 150 9.64 -7.96 -2.74
C ALA A 150 9.62 -8.85 -4.00
N GLY A 151 8.82 -9.93 -3.99
CA GLY A 151 8.64 -10.78 -5.17
C GLY A 151 7.95 -10.06 -6.32
N GLY A 152 6.99 -9.16 -6.04
CA GLY A 152 6.32 -8.32 -7.03
C GLY A 152 7.28 -7.32 -7.67
N GLN A 153 8.13 -6.67 -6.88
CA GLN A 153 9.16 -5.76 -7.38
C GLN A 153 10.21 -6.48 -8.24
N TYR A 154 10.63 -7.68 -7.83
CA TYR A 154 11.50 -8.52 -8.65
C TYR A 154 10.88 -8.84 -10.02
N LEU A 155 9.60 -9.18 -10.07
CA LEU A 155 8.90 -9.43 -11.32
C LEU A 155 8.77 -8.16 -12.17
N ASP A 156 8.45 -7.02 -11.57
CA ASP A 156 8.34 -5.74 -12.27
C ASP A 156 9.64 -5.37 -13.00
N LEU A 157 10.77 -5.45 -12.31
CA LEU A 157 12.09 -5.24 -12.91
C LEU A 157 12.42 -6.29 -13.99
N SER A 158 12.09 -7.56 -13.75
CA SER A 158 12.37 -8.65 -14.69
C SER A 158 11.53 -8.60 -15.97
N PHE A 159 10.40 -7.88 -15.94
CA PHE A 159 9.48 -7.71 -17.05
C PHE A 159 9.78 -6.49 -17.92
N GLU A 160 10.68 -5.61 -17.51
CA GLU A 160 11.05 -4.44 -18.30
C GLU A 160 11.51 -4.83 -19.71
N LYS A 161 11.03 -4.08 -20.72
CA LYS A 161 11.31 -4.27 -22.15
C LYS A 161 10.94 -5.66 -22.70
N LYS A 162 10.07 -6.41 -22.03
CA LYS A 162 9.59 -7.73 -22.46
C LYS A 162 8.11 -7.70 -22.81
N ILE A 163 7.69 -8.56 -23.73
CA ILE A 163 6.27 -8.83 -24.00
C ILE A 163 5.76 -9.82 -22.96
N ILE A 164 4.87 -9.37 -22.10
CA ILE A 164 4.38 -10.15 -20.97
C ILE A 164 2.88 -10.39 -21.11
N SER A 165 2.42 -11.62 -20.83
CA SER A 165 1.00 -11.95 -20.88
C SER A 165 0.20 -11.23 -19.78
N LYS A 166 -1.07 -10.97 -20.04
CA LYS A 166 -2.00 -10.31 -19.09
C LYS A 166 -1.99 -10.94 -17.70
N ASN A 167 -2.01 -12.28 -17.63
CA ASN A 167 -2.05 -12.98 -16.35
C ASN A 167 -0.78 -12.77 -15.53
N LYS A 168 0.39 -12.73 -16.16
CA LYS A 168 1.66 -12.43 -15.50
C LYS A 168 1.73 -10.99 -15.00
N ILE A 169 1.20 -10.03 -15.78
CA ILE A 169 1.10 -8.63 -15.34
C ILE A 169 0.17 -8.53 -14.13
N ILE A 170 -1.00 -9.17 -14.15
CA ILE A 170 -1.92 -9.17 -13.02
C ILE A 170 -1.27 -9.82 -11.76
N ASP A 171 -0.56 -10.94 -11.92
CA ASP A 171 0.13 -11.58 -10.77
C ASP A 171 1.20 -10.66 -10.18
N MET A 172 2.01 -10.03 -11.00
CA MET A 172 3.00 -9.05 -10.59
C MET A 172 2.37 -7.87 -9.83
N GLU A 173 1.30 -7.27 -10.38
CA GLU A 173 0.57 -6.16 -9.73
C GLU A 173 -0.08 -6.57 -8.40
N ILE A 174 -0.65 -7.78 -8.33
CA ILE A 174 -1.19 -8.32 -7.09
C ILE A 174 -0.07 -8.48 -6.05
N LYS A 175 1.10 -8.98 -6.42
CA LYS A 175 2.24 -9.13 -5.51
C LYS A 175 2.79 -7.77 -5.08
N LYS A 176 3.14 -6.91 -6.02
CA LYS A 176 3.80 -5.62 -5.77
C LYS A 176 2.89 -4.66 -4.98
N THR A 177 1.63 -4.57 -5.37
CA THR A 177 0.67 -3.59 -4.82
C THR A 177 -0.47 -4.26 -4.06
N GLY A 178 -1.06 -5.31 -4.60
CA GLY A 178 -2.27 -5.96 -4.06
C GLY A 178 -2.07 -6.59 -2.69
N LYS A 179 -0.92 -7.21 -2.42
CA LYS A 179 -0.65 -7.93 -1.16
C LYS A 179 -0.76 -7.04 0.07
N LEU A 180 -0.29 -5.78 0.01
CA LEU A 180 -0.42 -4.88 1.15
C LEU A 180 -1.88 -4.46 1.39
N PHE A 181 -2.67 -4.30 0.35
CA PHE A 181 -4.12 -4.12 0.47
C PHE A 181 -4.82 -5.39 0.97
N SER A 182 -4.33 -6.59 0.58
CA SER A 182 -4.82 -7.87 1.13
C SER A 182 -4.65 -7.91 2.63
N PHE A 183 -3.47 -7.57 3.14
CA PHE A 183 -3.23 -7.45 4.58
C PHE A 183 -4.19 -6.45 5.24
N CYS A 184 -4.38 -5.27 4.65
CA CYS A 184 -5.31 -4.26 5.19
C CYS A 184 -6.75 -4.79 5.33
N CYS A 185 -7.18 -5.65 4.43
CA CYS A 185 -8.52 -6.24 4.48
C CYS A 185 -8.59 -7.47 5.40
N ALA A 186 -7.54 -8.30 5.44
CA ALA A 186 -7.50 -9.53 6.23
C ALA A 186 -7.25 -9.28 7.72
N ALA A 187 -6.43 -8.27 8.09
CA ALA A 187 -6.07 -8.00 9.48
C ALA A 187 -7.29 -7.83 10.41
N PRO A 188 -8.38 -7.14 10.04
CA PRO A 188 -9.59 -7.09 10.85
C PRO A 188 -10.25 -8.46 11.06
N ALA A 189 -10.25 -9.34 10.06
CA ALA A 189 -10.79 -10.69 10.19
C ALA A 189 -9.91 -11.56 11.12
N ILE A 190 -8.57 -11.41 11.04
CA ILE A 190 -7.61 -12.06 11.95
C ILE A 190 -7.87 -11.62 13.41
N ILE A 191 -8.01 -10.32 13.65
CA ILE A 191 -8.30 -9.76 14.99
C ILE A 191 -9.58 -10.35 15.57
N LYS A 192 -10.60 -10.55 14.75
CA LYS A 192 -11.88 -11.16 15.14
C LYS A 192 -11.87 -12.68 15.08
N LYS A 193 -10.70 -13.32 14.98
CA LYS A 193 -10.51 -14.78 14.98
C LYS A 193 -11.43 -15.49 13.99
N LYS A 194 -11.61 -14.90 12.80
CA LYS A 194 -12.41 -15.52 11.74
C LYS A 194 -11.69 -16.76 11.21
N ASN A 195 -12.46 -17.70 10.65
CA ASN A 195 -11.90 -18.89 10.02
C ASN A 195 -11.09 -18.55 8.75
N ASN A 196 -10.29 -19.51 8.27
CA ASN A 196 -9.44 -19.32 7.11
C ASN A 196 -10.21 -18.96 5.83
N LYS A 197 -11.44 -19.46 5.66
CA LYS A 197 -12.30 -19.14 4.51
C LYS A 197 -12.66 -17.64 4.49
N ASP A 198 -12.96 -17.06 5.65
CA ASP A 198 -13.26 -15.65 5.78
C ASP A 198 -12.01 -14.78 5.63
N ILE A 199 -10.88 -15.18 6.24
CA ILE A 199 -9.61 -14.46 6.07
C ILE A 199 -9.21 -14.44 4.60
N ASN A 200 -9.31 -15.58 3.89
CA ASN A 200 -9.01 -15.65 2.45
C ASN A 200 -9.98 -14.82 1.61
N PHE A 201 -11.25 -14.74 2.00
CA PHE A 201 -12.22 -13.85 1.35
C PHE A 201 -11.74 -12.38 1.42
N PHE A 202 -11.36 -11.89 2.60
CA PHE A 202 -10.86 -10.52 2.76
C PHE A 202 -9.50 -10.30 2.09
N ASN A 203 -8.61 -11.30 2.08
CA ASN A 203 -7.39 -11.26 1.28
C ASN A 203 -7.69 -11.01 -0.20
N ASN A 204 -8.67 -11.73 -0.77
CA ASN A 204 -9.07 -11.57 -2.17
C ASN A 204 -9.74 -10.21 -2.44
N ILE A 205 -10.53 -9.70 -1.52
CA ILE A 205 -11.07 -8.33 -1.58
C ILE A 205 -9.91 -7.32 -1.67
N GLY A 206 -8.93 -7.43 -0.78
CA GLY A 206 -7.77 -6.54 -0.76
C GLY A 206 -6.92 -6.64 -2.02
N ALA A 207 -6.67 -7.85 -2.55
CA ALA A 207 -5.95 -8.03 -3.81
C ALA A 207 -6.64 -7.31 -4.98
N ASN A 208 -7.97 -7.43 -5.08
CA ASN A 208 -8.76 -6.72 -6.09
C ASN A 208 -8.73 -5.20 -5.89
N ILE A 209 -8.74 -4.71 -4.64
CA ILE A 209 -8.59 -3.27 -4.34
C ILE A 209 -7.20 -2.77 -4.78
N GLY A 210 -6.14 -3.54 -4.53
CA GLY A 210 -4.79 -3.18 -4.95
C GLY A 210 -4.66 -3.14 -6.48
N LEU A 211 -5.25 -4.09 -7.18
CA LEU A 211 -5.29 -4.09 -8.64
C LEU A 211 -6.07 -2.88 -9.19
N LEU A 212 -7.23 -2.55 -8.59
CA LEU A 212 -7.99 -1.35 -8.90
C LEU A 212 -7.16 -0.08 -8.68
N PHE A 213 -6.42 -0.04 -7.58
CA PHE A 213 -5.56 1.09 -7.23
C PHE A 213 -4.45 1.29 -8.27
N GLN A 214 -3.80 0.21 -8.69
CA GLN A 214 -2.75 0.25 -9.70
C GLN A 214 -3.29 0.70 -11.05
N ILE A 215 -4.43 0.14 -11.51
CA ILE A 215 -5.06 0.59 -12.76
C ILE A 215 -5.38 2.09 -12.70
N ALA A 216 -5.87 2.59 -11.56
CA ALA A 216 -6.14 4.01 -11.40
C ALA A 216 -4.86 4.88 -11.45
N ASP A 217 -3.74 4.40 -10.89
CA ASP A 217 -2.44 5.09 -11.01
C ASP A 217 -1.93 5.09 -12.44
N ASP A 218 -2.00 3.97 -13.15
CA ASP A 218 -1.61 3.85 -14.56
C ASP A 218 -2.46 4.77 -15.45
N LEU A 219 -3.78 4.87 -15.19
CA LEU A 219 -4.68 5.79 -15.91
C LEU A 219 -4.30 7.27 -15.70
N ILE A 220 -3.85 7.63 -14.50
CA ILE A 220 -3.35 8.99 -14.20
C ILE A 220 -2.05 9.24 -14.95
N ASP A 221 -1.12 8.28 -14.94
CA ASP A 221 0.16 8.39 -15.66
C ASP A 221 -0.05 8.52 -17.18
N PHE A 222 -0.97 7.72 -17.73
CA PHE A 222 -1.31 7.76 -19.15
C PHE A 222 -1.93 9.09 -19.59
N LYS A 223 -2.84 9.68 -18.80
CA LYS A 223 -3.46 10.99 -19.08
C LYS A 223 -2.46 12.14 -19.09
N GLY A 224 -1.36 11.98 -18.42
CA GLY A 224 -0.16 12.77 -18.47
C GLY A 224 -0.29 14.28 -18.48
N SER A 225 -0.52 14.90 -17.33
CA SER A 225 -0.04 16.25 -17.09
C SER A 225 0.95 16.20 -15.92
N SER A 226 2.21 16.55 -16.17
CA SER A 226 3.26 16.58 -15.13
C SER A 226 2.87 17.44 -13.92
N LYS A 227 2.04 18.45 -14.12
CA LYS A 227 1.47 19.29 -13.08
C LYS A 227 0.45 18.57 -12.19
N VAL A 228 -0.33 17.62 -12.74
CA VAL A 228 -1.39 16.91 -12.02
C VAL A 228 -0.84 15.72 -11.23
N ALA A 229 0.14 15.00 -11.77
CA ALA A 229 0.67 13.79 -11.13
C ALA A 229 1.71 14.06 -10.01
N GLY A 230 2.30 15.24 -9.94
CA GLY A 230 3.38 15.58 -8.98
C GLY A 230 4.65 14.75 -9.16
N LYS A 231 4.78 14.09 -10.31
CA LYS A 231 5.92 13.32 -10.80
C LYS A 231 5.99 13.49 -12.32
N ILE A 232 7.12 13.15 -12.92
CA ILE A 232 7.23 13.11 -14.38
C ILE A 232 6.30 12.01 -14.88
N THR A 233 5.27 12.38 -15.64
CA THR A 233 4.29 11.44 -16.23
C THR A 233 4.88 10.75 -17.48
N GLY A 234 4.32 9.59 -17.85
CA GLY A 234 4.81 8.80 -18.98
C GLY A 234 6.11 8.04 -18.70
N LYS A 235 6.51 7.88 -17.43
CA LYS A 235 7.70 7.12 -17.04
C LYS A 235 7.61 5.65 -17.42
N ASP A 236 6.44 5.04 -17.25
CA ASP A 236 6.22 3.62 -17.56
C ASP A 236 6.43 3.34 -19.04
N LYS A 237 5.96 4.23 -19.93
CA LYS A 237 6.22 4.13 -21.36
C LYS A 237 7.70 4.30 -21.71
N LYS A 238 8.41 5.23 -21.08
CA LYS A 238 9.85 5.45 -21.29
C LYS A 238 10.71 4.29 -20.78
N LYS A 239 10.32 3.66 -19.66
CA LYS A 239 11.01 2.49 -19.08
C LYS A 239 10.60 1.17 -19.77
N GLY A 240 9.59 1.18 -20.65
CA GLY A 240 9.07 -0.04 -21.28
C GLY A 240 8.39 -0.98 -20.28
N LYS A 241 7.77 -0.43 -19.23
CA LYS A 241 7.05 -1.23 -18.22
C LYS A 241 5.80 -1.88 -18.81
N ALA A 242 5.60 -3.14 -18.48
CA ALA A 242 4.42 -3.90 -18.85
C ALA A 242 3.24 -3.51 -17.91
N THR A 243 2.32 -2.66 -18.39
CA THR A 243 1.14 -2.23 -17.62
C THR A 243 -0.14 -2.80 -18.23
N LEU A 244 -1.23 -2.86 -17.43
CA LEU A 244 -2.53 -3.28 -17.94
C LEU A 244 -3.08 -2.31 -19.00
N ILE A 245 -2.74 -1.02 -18.93
CA ILE A 245 -3.15 -0.05 -19.94
C ILE A 245 -2.42 -0.27 -21.27
N SER A 246 -1.13 -0.58 -21.25
CA SER A 246 -0.39 -0.89 -22.46
C SER A 246 -0.96 -2.10 -23.20
N LEU A 247 -1.53 -3.05 -22.45
CA LEU A 247 -2.09 -4.29 -22.99
C LEU A 247 -3.56 -4.17 -23.40
N LEU A 248 -4.39 -3.51 -22.60
CA LEU A 248 -5.85 -3.45 -22.81
C LEU A 248 -6.30 -2.20 -23.59
N GLY A 249 -5.47 -1.17 -23.60
CA GLY A 249 -5.86 0.17 -23.99
C GLY A 249 -6.68 0.91 -22.93
N TYR A 250 -6.70 2.24 -23.02
CA TYR A 250 -7.27 3.14 -22.00
C TYR A 250 -8.74 2.85 -21.66
N GLN A 251 -9.60 2.73 -22.68
CA GLN A 251 -11.04 2.53 -22.46
C GLN A 251 -11.39 1.17 -21.84
N ASN A 252 -10.67 0.11 -22.26
CA ASN A 252 -10.88 -1.22 -21.69
C ASN A 252 -10.32 -1.33 -20.26
N ALA A 253 -9.25 -0.59 -19.92
CA ALA A 253 -8.74 -0.51 -18.56
C ALA A 253 -9.77 0.14 -17.62
N ILE A 254 -10.46 1.21 -18.05
CA ILE A 254 -11.57 1.82 -17.29
C ILE A 254 -12.68 0.80 -17.07
N LYS A 255 -13.18 0.16 -18.14
CA LYS A 255 -14.24 -0.86 -18.03
C LYS A 255 -13.82 -2.01 -17.10
N TYR A 256 -12.57 -2.40 -17.14
CA TYR A 256 -12.04 -3.45 -16.27
C TYR A 256 -11.99 -3.02 -14.81
N SER A 257 -11.57 -1.78 -14.51
CA SER A 257 -11.60 -1.23 -13.16
C SER A 257 -13.01 -1.17 -12.56
N ASP A 258 -14.01 -0.75 -13.35
CA ASP A 258 -15.41 -0.75 -12.92
C ASP A 258 -15.91 -2.17 -12.60
N LYS A 259 -15.58 -3.16 -13.44
CA LYS A 259 -15.93 -4.57 -13.18
C LYS A 259 -15.34 -5.06 -11.85
N ILE A 260 -14.10 -4.71 -11.55
CA ILE A 260 -13.46 -5.06 -10.27
C ILE A 260 -14.21 -4.41 -9.11
N ARG A 261 -14.51 -3.11 -9.19
CA ARG A 261 -15.26 -2.39 -8.16
C ARG A 261 -16.63 -3.03 -7.90
N PHE A 262 -17.40 -3.26 -8.95
CA PHE A 262 -18.72 -3.91 -8.83
C PHE A 262 -18.62 -5.30 -8.21
N LYS A 263 -17.63 -6.09 -8.58
CA LYS A 263 -17.38 -7.41 -7.97
C LYS A 263 -17.13 -7.31 -6.48
N ILE A 264 -16.23 -6.41 -6.03
CA ILE A 264 -15.93 -6.20 -4.62
C ILE A 264 -17.22 -5.90 -3.83
N ILE A 265 -18.00 -4.92 -4.28
CA ILE A 265 -19.24 -4.51 -3.59
C ILE A 265 -20.29 -5.63 -3.60
N LYS A 266 -20.44 -6.33 -4.72
CA LYS A 266 -21.35 -7.48 -4.84
C LYS A 266 -20.98 -8.59 -3.86
N ASP A 267 -19.70 -8.93 -3.73
CA ASP A 267 -19.21 -10.00 -2.88
C ASP A 267 -19.39 -9.66 -1.37
N LEU A 268 -19.21 -8.40 -1.00
CA LEU A 268 -19.50 -7.91 0.36
C LEU A 268 -21.00 -7.92 0.67
N LYS A 269 -21.84 -7.46 -0.27
CA LYS A 269 -23.31 -7.48 -0.13
C LYS A 269 -23.85 -8.90 0.04
N LYS A 270 -23.33 -9.88 -0.70
CA LYS A 270 -23.72 -11.29 -0.57
C LYS A 270 -23.49 -11.82 0.87
N ARG A 271 -22.51 -11.28 1.59
CA ARG A 271 -22.25 -11.61 2.99
C ARG A 271 -22.98 -10.70 3.99
N LYS A 272 -23.91 -9.86 3.52
CA LYS A 272 -24.65 -8.88 4.34
C LYS A 272 -23.73 -7.92 5.11
N LEU A 273 -22.58 -7.57 4.55
CA LEU A 273 -21.61 -6.65 5.16
C LEU A 273 -21.88 -5.22 4.70
N ASN A 274 -21.89 -4.27 5.65
CA ASN A 274 -22.01 -2.86 5.32
C ASN A 274 -20.71 -2.36 4.66
N SER A 275 -20.78 -2.03 3.39
CA SER A 275 -19.64 -1.60 2.58
C SER A 275 -19.69 -0.13 2.16
N ASN A 276 -20.54 0.70 2.75
CA ASN A 276 -20.75 2.08 2.30
C ASN A 276 -19.44 2.90 2.38
N ASN A 277 -18.74 2.88 3.52
CA ASN A 277 -17.46 3.58 3.66
C ASN A 277 -16.41 3.10 2.66
N LEU A 278 -16.32 1.78 2.47
CA LEU A 278 -15.40 1.21 1.50
C LEU A 278 -15.76 1.62 0.07
N ASN A 279 -17.05 1.60 -0.30
CA ASN A 279 -17.50 2.03 -1.64
C ASN A 279 -17.11 3.49 -1.90
N GLU A 280 -17.32 4.42 -0.94
CA GLU A 280 -16.83 5.80 -1.04
C GLU A 280 -15.31 5.88 -1.28
N THR A 281 -14.56 4.97 -0.62
CA THR A 281 -13.09 4.92 -0.79
C THR A 281 -12.71 4.41 -2.17
N LEU A 282 -13.39 3.39 -2.69
CA LEU A 282 -13.14 2.85 -4.03
C LEU A 282 -13.50 3.87 -5.13
N GLU A 283 -14.61 4.58 -4.99
CA GLU A 283 -14.97 5.68 -5.89
C GLU A 283 -13.92 6.78 -5.88
N TYR A 284 -13.46 7.17 -4.70
CA TYR A 284 -12.39 8.15 -4.57
C TYR A 284 -11.10 7.70 -5.26
N ILE A 285 -10.71 6.42 -5.16
CA ILE A 285 -9.53 5.87 -5.84
C ILE A 285 -9.66 6.02 -7.36
N LEU A 286 -10.84 5.75 -7.92
CA LEU A 286 -11.07 5.82 -9.37
C LEU A 286 -11.21 7.26 -9.89
N THR A 287 -11.75 8.17 -9.09
CA THR A 287 -12.03 9.56 -9.52
C THR A 287 -10.94 10.56 -9.15
N ARG A 288 -9.90 10.13 -8.41
CA ARG A 288 -8.80 11.03 -8.05
C ARG A 288 -7.99 11.45 -9.27
N ASN A 289 -7.60 12.70 -9.27
CA ASN A 289 -6.72 13.27 -10.30
C ASN A 289 -5.23 13.21 -9.91
N LYS A 290 -4.93 12.68 -8.72
CA LYS A 290 -3.57 12.63 -8.15
C LYS A 290 -3.47 11.59 -7.01
#